data_28eadb67719391a68d18a8fe762d77d7
#
_entry.id   28eadb67719391a68d18a8fe762d77d7
#
_cell.length_a   1.000
_cell.length_b   1.000
_cell.length_c   1.000
_cell.angle_alpha   90.00
_cell.angle_beta   90.00
_cell.angle_gamma   90.00
#
_symmetry.space_group_name_H-M   'P 1'
#
loop_
_entity.id
_entity.type
_entity.pdbx_description
1 polymer ?
#
loop_
_entity_poly.entity_id
_entity_poly.type
_entity_poly.pdbx_seq_one_letter_code
_entity_poly.pdbx_strand_id
1 'polypeptide(L)'
;MKKIVYIVTDRNRTTLHVGMSADLMKTLDFYKKMPNLFFDSAQQLTRLVYFEEFRTEEQALGRFKMVSRFTRAQKERLVRSCNPDWIDLTAGLDFENMYMHQKVNNQSLLPFAV
;
A
#
# COMPACT_ATOMS: atom_id res chain seq x y z
N MET A 1 11.60 -2.43 -12.89
CA MET A 1 11.27 -2.63 -11.49
C MET A 1 10.10 -1.75 -11.11
N LYS A 2 9.11 -2.34 -10.48
CA LYS A 2 7.91 -1.58 -10.12
C LYS A 2 8.12 -0.76 -8.87
N LYS A 3 7.52 0.39 -8.82
CA LYS A 3 7.48 1.22 -7.63
C LYS A 3 6.03 1.42 -7.23
N ILE A 4 5.78 1.51 -5.96
CA ILE A 4 4.44 1.57 -5.41
C ILE A 4 4.29 2.81 -4.54
N VAL A 5 3.22 3.56 -4.78
CA VAL A 5 2.82 4.66 -3.90
C VAL A 5 1.67 4.10 -3.05
N TYR A 6 1.71 4.33 -1.75
CA TYR A 6 0.75 3.72 -0.84
C TYR A 6 0.31 4.69 0.25
N ILE A 7 -0.80 4.37 0.89
CA ILE A 7 -1.27 5.08 2.08
C ILE A 7 -1.53 4.04 3.15
N VAL A 8 -0.93 4.27 4.32
CA VAL A 8 -1.18 3.42 5.51
C VAL A 8 -1.82 4.29 6.57
N THR A 9 -2.62 3.65 7.42
CA THR A 9 -3.32 4.36 8.47
C THR A 9 -3.33 3.52 9.75
N ASP A 10 -3.69 4.16 10.86
CA ASP A 10 -3.85 3.49 12.13
C ASP A 10 -5.27 2.94 12.25
N ARG A 11 -5.52 2.23 13.36
CA ARG A 11 -6.82 1.61 13.59
C ARG A 11 -7.97 2.62 13.53
N ASN A 12 -7.74 3.81 14.02
CA ASN A 12 -8.78 4.82 14.11
C ASN A 12 -8.80 5.81 12.94
N ARG A 13 -7.97 5.56 11.92
CA ARG A 13 -7.88 6.42 10.74
C ARG A 13 -7.51 7.86 11.07
N THR A 14 -6.73 8.06 12.13
CA THR A 14 -6.35 9.41 12.53
C THR A 14 -5.19 9.94 11.71
N THR A 15 -4.33 9.06 11.23
CA THR A 15 -3.17 9.45 10.43
C THR A 15 -3.24 8.76 9.07
N LEU A 16 -3.05 9.52 8.02
CA LEU A 16 -2.94 8.98 6.66
C LEU A 16 -1.53 9.26 6.17
N HIS A 17 -0.69 8.24 6.21
CA HIS A 17 0.72 8.38 5.83
C HIS A 17 0.94 7.90 4.40
N VAL A 18 1.49 8.77 3.56
CA VAL A 18 1.79 8.46 2.17
C VAL A 18 3.25 8.06 2.07
N GLY A 19 3.52 6.97 1.37
CA GLY A 19 4.89 6.51 1.18
C GLY A 19 5.10 5.96 -0.22
N MET A 20 6.33 5.61 -0.52
CA MET A 20 6.70 5.01 -1.78
C MET A 20 7.67 3.87 -1.51
N SER A 21 7.50 2.74 -2.18
CA SER A 21 8.30 1.56 -1.92
C SER A 21 8.51 0.73 -3.17
N ALA A 22 9.64 0.03 -3.25
CA ALA A 22 9.88 -0.95 -4.29
C ALA A 22 9.40 -2.33 -3.85
N ASP A 23 9.20 -2.52 -2.55
CA ASP A 23 8.75 -3.80 -2.00
C ASP A 23 7.78 -3.50 -0.86
N LEU A 24 6.51 -3.46 -1.18
CA LEU A 24 5.49 -3.05 -0.22
C LEU A 24 5.40 -4.00 0.97
N MET A 25 5.54 -5.31 0.73
CA MET A 25 5.46 -6.28 1.82
C MET A 25 6.55 -6.06 2.87
N LYS A 26 7.78 -5.81 2.42
CA LYS A 26 8.87 -5.53 3.34
C LYS A 26 8.64 -4.23 4.09
N THR A 27 8.10 -3.23 3.40
CA THR A 27 7.84 -1.95 4.01
C THR A 27 6.78 -2.07 5.10
N LEU A 28 5.70 -2.82 4.82
CA LEU A 28 4.63 -3.01 5.80
C LEU A 28 5.12 -3.81 7.01
N ASP A 29 5.98 -4.80 6.77
CA ASP A 29 6.58 -5.57 7.83
C ASP A 29 7.43 -4.69 8.74
N PHE A 30 8.16 -3.76 8.14
CA PHE A 30 8.96 -2.80 8.89
C PHE A 30 8.10 -1.94 9.80
N TYR A 31 6.98 -1.43 9.30
CA TYR A 31 6.06 -0.63 10.13
C TYR A 31 5.53 -1.44 11.31
N LYS A 32 5.27 -2.72 11.11
CA LYS A 32 4.75 -3.57 12.18
C LYS A 32 5.80 -3.87 13.24
N LYS A 33 7.05 -4.07 12.81
CA LYS A 33 8.11 -4.45 13.74
C LYS A 33 8.72 -3.28 14.48
N MET A 34 8.70 -2.10 13.88
CA MET A 34 9.35 -0.94 14.46
C MET A 34 8.42 0.27 14.55
N PRO A 35 7.24 0.08 15.13
CA PRO A 35 6.25 1.16 15.14
C PRO A 35 6.69 2.38 15.96
N ASN A 36 7.45 2.16 17.01
CA ASN A 36 7.83 3.25 17.89
C ASN A 36 8.99 4.10 17.38
N LEU A 37 9.58 3.70 16.27
CA LEU A 37 10.71 4.42 15.72
C LEU A 37 10.29 5.71 15.05
N PHE A 38 9.13 5.71 14.43
CA PHE A 38 8.65 6.86 13.65
C PHE A 38 7.36 7.47 14.20
N PHE A 39 6.59 6.72 14.99
CA PHE A 39 5.27 7.13 15.40
C PHE A 39 5.02 6.78 16.85
N ASP A 40 4.09 7.48 17.47
CA ASP A 40 3.63 7.14 18.79
C ASP A 40 3.07 5.72 18.80
N SER A 41 3.24 4.99 19.88
CA SER A 41 2.72 3.63 19.98
C SER A 41 1.20 3.58 19.82
N ALA A 42 0.51 4.67 20.15
CA ALA A 42 -0.93 4.77 19.99
C ALA A 42 -1.34 4.94 18.54
N GLN A 43 -0.41 5.29 17.65
CA GLN A 43 -0.71 5.56 16.27
C GLN A 43 0.05 4.63 15.33
N GLN A 44 0.07 3.35 15.66
CA GLN A 44 0.73 2.37 14.82
C GLN A 44 0.08 2.30 13.45
N LEU A 45 0.88 2.47 12.40
CA LEU A 45 0.40 2.43 11.03
C LEU A 45 0.43 1.00 10.55
N THR A 46 -0.62 0.26 10.85
CA THR A 46 -0.68 -1.17 10.56
C THR A 46 -1.65 -1.54 9.45
N ARG A 47 -2.40 -0.58 8.92
CA ARG A 47 -3.40 -0.87 7.91
C ARG A 47 -3.05 -0.21 6.59
N LEU A 48 -2.95 -1.03 5.56
CA LEU A 48 -2.74 -0.54 4.20
C LEU A 48 -4.12 -0.28 3.58
N VAL A 49 -4.41 0.96 3.23
CA VAL A 49 -5.73 1.30 2.70
C VAL A 49 -5.73 1.74 1.24
N TYR A 50 -4.55 1.96 0.67
CA TYR A 50 -4.44 2.34 -0.74
C TYR A 50 -3.05 2.01 -1.26
N PHE A 51 -2.95 1.54 -2.51
CA PHE A 51 -1.66 1.46 -3.19
C PHE A 51 -1.87 1.53 -4.69
N GLU A 52 -0.85 2.00 -5.37
CA GLU A 52 -0.86 2.14 -6.82
C GLU A 52 0.53 1.80 -7.35
N GLU A 53 0.60 0.97 -8.37
CA GLU A 53 1.88 0.52 -8.94
C GLU A 53 2.26 1.33 -10.16
N PHE A 54 3.55 1.59 -10.30
CA PHE A 54 4.09 2.31 -11.44
C PHE A 54 5.28 1.55 -12.03
N ARG A 55 5.47 1.67 -13.32
CA ARG A 55 6.56 0.98 -14.00
C ARG A 55 7.91 1.62 -13.75
N THR A 56 7.93 2.93 -13.57
CA THR A 56 9.19 3.64 -13.39
C THR A 56 9.18 4.40 -12.08
N GLU A 57 10.38 4.62 -11.56
CA GLU A 57 10.55 5.40 -10.36
C GLU A 57 10.10 6.85 -10.57
N GLU A 58 10.33 7.38 -11.76
CA GLU A 58 9.98 8.75 -12.07
C GLU A 58 8.47 8.97 -11.98
N GLN A 59 7.70 8.05 -12.54
CA GLN A 59 6.24 8.12 -12.48
C GLN A 59 5.76 8.01 -11.02
N ALA A 60 6.32 7.08 -10.28
CA ALA A 60 5.95 6.89 -8.89
C ALA A 60 6.28 8.12 -8.06
N LEU A 61 7.45 8.69 -8.29
CA LEU A 61 7.88 9.87 -7.53
C LEU A 61 6.95 11.05 -7.81
N GLY A 62 6.55 11.24 -9.06
CA GLY A 62 5.60 12.31 -9.40
C GLY A 62 4.28 12.14 -8.67
N ARG A 63 3.76 10.91 -8.67
CA ARG A 63 2.51 10.61 -7.98
C ARG A 63 2.66 10.78 -6.47
N PHE A 64 3.77 10.29 -5.92
CA PHE A 64 4.04 10.41 -4.49
C PHE A 64 4.03 11.87 -4.06
N LYS A 65 4.70 12.73 -4.82
CA LYS A 65 4.74 14.15 -4.50
C LYS A 65 3.35 14.78 -4.55
N MET A 66 2.56 14.39 -5.54
CA MET A 66 1.21 14.90 -5.69
C MET A 66 0.33 14.51 -4.50
N VAL A 67 0.31 13.21 -4.18
CA VAL A 67 -0.56 12.69 -3.12
C VAL A 67 -0.10 13.21 -1.76
N SER A 68 1.21 13.38 -1.57
CA SER A 68 1.73 13.91 -0.31
C SER A 68 1.23 15.32 -0.04
N ARG A 69 0.90 16.08 -1.09
CA ARG A 69 0.39 17.45 -0.95
C ARG A 69 -1.13 17.53 -0.83
N PHE A 70 -1.81 16.40 -1.00
CA PHE A 70 -3.27 16.38 -0.86
C PHE A 70 -3.66 16.76 0.56
N THR A 71 -4.79 17.43 0.69
CA THR A 71 -5.40 17.66 1.99
C THR A 71 -5.90 16.31 2.51
N ARG A 72 -6.24 16.26 3.79
CA ARG A 72 -6.81 15.06 4.38
C ARG A 72 -8.05 14.61 3.61
N ALA A 73 -8.93 15.54 3.27
CA ALA A 73 -10.15 15.19 2.54
C ALA A 73 -9.86 14.60 1.17
N GLN A 74 -8.83 15.11 0.50
CA GLN A 74 -8.43 14.59 -0.80
C GLN A 74 -7.84 13.18 -0.68
N LYS A 75 -7.04 12.94 0.36
CA LYS A 75 -6.50 11.60 0.61
C LYS A 75 -7.61 10.62 0.91
N GLU A 76 -8.58 11.02 1.72
CA GLU A 76 -9.72 10.18 2.04
C GLU A 76 -10.53 9.85 0.79
N ARG A 77 -10.71 10.82 -0.07
CA ARG A 77 -11.43 10.60 -1.32
C ARG A 77 -10.68 9.61 -2.21
N LEU A 78 -9.36 9.74 -2.26
CA LEU A 78 -8.54 8.82 -3.04
C LEU A 78 -8.68 7.39 -2.51
N VAL A 79 -8.60 7.21 -1.20
CA VAL A 79 -8.77 5.90 -0.59
C VAL A 79 -10.16 5.35 -0.94
N ARG A 80 -11.20 6.14 -0.75
CA ARG A 80 -12.57 5.66 -1.00
C ARG A 80 -12.84 5.32 -2.45
N SER A 81 -12.12 5.93 -3.38
CA SER A 81 -12.31 5.62 -4.79
C SER A 81 -11.97 4.17 -5.12
N CYS A 82 -11.07 3.56 -4.36
CA CYS A 82 -10.65 2.17 -4.58
C CYS A 82 -11.03 1.25 -3.43
N ASN A 83 -11.26 1.80 -2.25
CA ASN A 83 -11.46 1.02 -1.03
C ASN A 83 -12.48 1.73 -0.15
N PRO A 84 -13.76 1.75 -0.56
CA PRO A 84 -14.77 2.52 0.16
C PRO A 84 -14.98 2.08 1.60
N ASP A 85 -14.68 0.83 1.90
CA ASP A 85 -14.87 0.31 3.26
C ASP A 85 -13.62 0.39 4.11
N TRP A 86 -12.53 0.94 3.58
CA TRP A 86 -11.26 1.11 4.32
C TRP A 86 -10.73 -0.20 4.89
N ILE A 87 -10.87 -1.29 4.15
CA ILE A 87 -10.36 -2.57 4.62
C ILE A 87 -8.84 -2.58 4.51
N ASP A 88 -8.21 -3.41 5.32
CA ASP A 88 -6.76 -3.58 5.26
C ASP A 88 -6.42 -4.43 4.05
N LEU A 89 -5.74 -3.85 3.08
CA LEU A 89 -5.42 -4.49 1.82
C LEU A 89 -4.24 -5.46 1.91
N THR A 90 -3.62 -5.57 3.09
CA THR A 90 -2.45 -6.44 3.27
C THR A 90 -2.77 -7.89 2.96
N ALA A 91 -3.95 -8.36 3.34
CA ALA A 91 -4.34 -9.74 3.08
C ALA A 91 -4.40 -10.04 1.59
N GLY A 92 -4.88 -9.06 0.81
CA GLY A 92 -4.91 -9.22 -0.64
C GLY A 92 -3.52 -9.29 -1.25
N LEU A 93 -2.58 -8.52 -0.70
CA LEU A 93 -1.21 -8.57 -1.15
C LEU A 93 -0.57 -9.91 -0.87
N ASP A 94 -0.83 -10.47 0.31
CA ASP A 94 -0.30 -11.79 0.65
C ASP A 94 -0.82 -12.83 -0.33
N PHE A 95 -2.10 -12.78 -0.63
CA PHE A 95 -2.71 -13.72 -1.56
C PHE A 95 -2.11 -13.56 -2.96
N GLU A 96 -1.99 -12.34 -3.44
CA GLU A 96 -1.40 -12.06 -4.73
C GLU A 96 0.03 -12.54 -4.82
N ASN A 97 0.79 -12.30 -3.77
CA ASN A 97 2.17 -12.72 -3.74
C ASN A 97 2.30 -14.25 -3.79
N MET A 98 1.47 -14.95 -3.04
CA MET A 98 1.44 -16.41 -3.09
C MET A 98 1.02 -16.91 -4.46
N TYR A 99 0.05 -16.25 -5.04
CA TYR A 99 -0.44 -16.62 -6.35
C TYR A 99 0.64 -16.42 -7.41
N MET A 100 1.38 -15.35 -7.34
CA MET A 100 2.46 -15.10 -8.28
C MET A 100 3.55 -16.14 -8.18
N HIS A 101 3.83 -16.63 -6.97
CA HIS A 101 4.78 -17.73 -6.82
C HIS A 101 4.28 -18.99 -7.51
N GLN A 102 3.01 -19.33 -7.36
CA GLN A 102 2.45 -20.48 -8.03
C GLN A 102 2.45 -20.31 -9.54
N LYS A 103 2.25 -19.10 -10.00
CA LYS A 103 2.22 -18.81 -11.39
C LYS A 103 3.56 -19.05 -12.06
N VAL A 104 4.65 -18.80 -11.36
CA VAL A 104 5.97 -19.08 -11.88
C VAL A 104 6.11 -20.58 -12.15
N ASN A 105 5.49 -21.40 -11.29
CA ASN A 105 5.60 -22.84 -11.42
C ASN A 105 4.52 -23.47 -12.29
N ASN A 106 3.42 -22.76 -12.53
CA ASN A 106 2.31 -23.32 -13.27
C ASN A 106 1.57 -22.23 -14.03
N GLN A 107 2.00 -22.03 -15.26
CA GLN A 107 1.47 -20.96 -16.07
C GLN A 107 0.03 -21.10 -16.46
N SER A 108 -0.54 -22.24 -16.29
CA SER A 108 -1.92 -22.43 -16.70
C SER A 108 -2.91 -21.69 -15.83
N LEU A 109 -2.43 -21.06 -14.77
CA LEU A 109 -3.31 -20.32 -13.91
C LEU A 109 -3.54 -18.90 -14.32
N LEU A 110 -3.01 -18.52 -15.46
CA LEU A 110 -3.16 -17.19 -15.88
C LEU A 110 -4.49 -16.65 -16.10
N PRO A 111 -5.41 -17.38 -16.49
CA PRO A 111 -6.66 -16.88 -16.94
C PRO A 111 -7.31 -15.97 -16.00
N PHE A 112 -7.14 -16.12 -14.77
CA PHE A 112 -7.84 -15.31 -13.99
C PHE A 112 -7.21 -14.13 -13.69
N ALA A 113 -6.16 -13.87 -14.22
CA ALA A 113 -5.58 -12.61 -14.15
C ALA A 113 -6.48 -11.60 -14.77
N VAL A 114 -7.54 -12.01 -15.20
CA VAL A 114 -8.46 -11.10 -15.75
C VAL A 114 -9.06 -10.22 -14.77
#